data_8f11236bbc5089d94c047e5290b58987
#
_entry.id   8f11236bbc5089d94c047e5290b58987
#
_cell.length_a   1.000
_cell.length_b   1.000
_cell.length_c   1.000
_cell.angle_alpha   90.00
_cell.angle_beta   90.00
_cell.angle_gamma   90.00
#
_symmetry.space_group_name_H-M   'P 1'
#
loop_
_entity.id
_entity.type
_entity.pdbx_description
1 polymer ?
#
loop_
_entity_poly.entity_id
_entity_poly.type
_entity_poly.pdbx_seq_one_letter_code
_entity_poly.pdbx_strand_id
1 'polypeptide(L)'
;MRISCGAREDVTTKPSDTLWYRDFGYSGGKFTNATVPSFVEPLLKTLRYFPLSDGLGNCYTVSMIPRGYYQVRLFFALIADPGFGNEPIFDISVKGTQIYSLKPGWSNVDDQSFVEAFVFVTDSSLAACFHSTGHGDPSVLSIEILQVDDNAYSFASPWGKWTVLRTAKRLTCGSGKSAFDEEYGSSQWGGNRIWFGTSSFPDSGQPISTNHSISQTAISPNFYSEKLYQSAIVGDDEQPDLSFQMEVNPNRNYSIWFHLSEIDPNITGGGQRVFDILINGDIAFENVDIFHTTGGNYAALVLNKTVEVTGRTLIITLRTIHGSHALINAIEIFELILAESRTSVEEGSVY
;
A
#
# COMPACT_ATOMS: atom_id res chain seq x y z
N MET A 1 12.10 -8.08 -8.65
CA MET A 1 13.04 -7.25 -9.43
C MET A 1 12.99 -5.84 -8.90
N ARG A 2 14.15 -5.18 -8.73
CA ARG A 2 14.25 -3.79 -8.28
C ARG A 2 15.20 -3.04 -9.20
N ILE A 3 14.83 -1.85 -9.65
CA ILE A 3 15.59 -1.02 -10.60
C ILE A 3 15.94 0.30 -9.92
N SER A 4 17.23 0.64 -9.87
CA SER A 4 17.72 1.96 -9.47
C SER A 4 17.78 2.83 -10.72
N CYS A 5 16.81 3.73 -10.88
CA CYS A 5 16.68 4.55 -12.08
C CYS A 5 17.84 5.54 -12.19
N GLY A 6 18.43 5.63 -13.38
CA GLY A 6 19.62 6.45 -13.65
C GLY A 6 20.94 5.85 -13.17
N ALA A 7 20.96 4.72 -12.47
CA ALA A 7 22.18 4.08 -12.01
C ALA A 7 22.93 3.38 -13.16
N ARG A 8 24.25 3.52 -13.20
CA ARG A 8 25.11 2.87 -14.20
C ARG A 8 25.54 1.46 -13.83
N GLU A 9 25.49 1.14 -12.55
CA GLU A 9 25.90 -0.12 -11.94
C GLU A 9 24.82 -0.60 -10.98
N ASP A 10 24.86 -1.90 -10.65
CA ASP A 10 23.99 -2.46 -9.64
C ASP A 10 24.36 -1.89 -8.26
N VAL A 11 23.35 -1.61 -7.45
CA VAL A 11 23.50 -1.01 -6.12
C VAL A 11 22.93 -1.96 -5.07
N THR A 12 23.64 -2.11 -3.94
CA THR A 12 23.15 -2.85 -2.79
C THR A 12 22.88 -1.88 -1.64
N THR A 13 21.67 -1.88 -1.10
CA THR A 13 21.26 -1.03 0.02
C THR A 13 21.33 -1.78 1.35
N LYS A 14 21.72 -1.08 2.42
CA LYS A 14 21.78 -1.58 3.80
C LYS A 14 20.53 -1.12 4.58
N PRO A 15 20.07 -1.83 5.61
CA PRO A 15 20.73 -2.98 6.28
C PRO A 15 20.44 -4.36 5.65
N SER A 16 19.47 -4.47 4.77
CA SER A 16 18.93 -5.75 4.25
C SER A 16 19.75 -6.38 3.12
N ASP A 17 20.83 -5.73 2.67
CA ASP A 17 21.58 -6.14 1.48
C ASP A 17 20.70 -6.29 0.22
N THR A 18 19.69 -5.41 0.10
CA THR A 18 18.77 -5.40 -1.03
C THR A 18 19.49 -5.01 -2.31
N LEU A 19 19.44 -5.91 -3.32
CA LEU A 19 20.02 -5.66 -4.64
C LEU A 19 19.05 -4.85 -5.52
N TRP A 20 19.54 -3.75 -6.03
CA TRP A 20 18.91 -2.93 -7.05
C TRP A 20 19.70 -3.03 -8.34
N TYR A 21 19.07 -3.46 -9.41
CA TYR A 21 19.70 -3.50 -10.73
C TYR A 21 19.92 -2.09 -11.26
N ARG A 22 20.99 -1.92 -12.02
CA ARG A 22 21.24 -0.72 -12.81
C ARG A 22 20.05 -0.39 -13.71
N ASP A 23 20.00 0.83 -14.15
CA ASP A 23 18.92 1.39 -14.98
C ASP A 23 18.77 0.67 -16.32
N PHE A 24 17.59 0.15 -16.60
CA PHE A 24 17.26 -0.55 -17.85
C PHE A 24 15.75 -0.55 -18.13
N GLY A 25 15.36 -0.86 -19.36
CA GLY A 25 13.96 -1.04 -19.76
C GLY A 25 13.20 0.26 -20.05
N TYR A 26 13.87 1.39 -20.04
CA TYR A 26 13.28 2.71 -20.29
C TYR A 26 13.15 3.01 -21.79
N SER A 27 12.13 3.79 -22.17
CA SER A 27 11.88 4.22 -23.55
C SER A 27 12.68 5.47 -23.96
N GLY A 28 13.23 6.23 -23.00
CA GLY A 28 13.93 7.48 -23.25
C GLY A 28 14.40 8.15 -21.96
N GLY A 29 14.47 9.48 -21.97
CA GLY A 29 14.83 10.30 -20.82
C GLY A 29 16.32 10.40 -20.55
N LYS A 30 16.65 11.13 -19.51
CA LYS A 30 17.99 11.41 -19.03
C LYS A 30 18.12 11.02 -17.57
N PHE A 31 19.33 10.78 -17.11
CA PHE A 31 19.62 10.52 -15.71
C PHE A 31 20.37 11.68 -15.06
N THR A 32 20.16 11.83 -13.75
CA THR A 32 20.84 12.83 -12.93
C THR A 32 20.83 12.42 -11.46
N ASN A 33 21.46 13.23 -10.60
CA ASN A 33 21.39 13.04 -9.16
C ASN A 33 20.00 13.44 -8.65
N ALA A 34 19.55 12.75 -7.61
CA ALA A 34 18.29 12.95 -6.96
C ALA A 34 18.43 13.61 -5.59
N THR A 35 17.47 14.48 -5.25
CA THR A 35 17.18 14.81 -3.85
C THR A 35 16.18 13.81 -3.33
N VAL A 36 16.59 12.97 -2.39
CA VAL A 36 15.80 11.85 -1.90
C VAL A 36 15.10 12.25 -0.60
N PRO A 37 13.79 12.00 -0.44
CA PRO A 37 13.11 12.12 0.83
C PRO A 37 13.75 11.23 1.90
N SER A 38 13.69 11.66 3.15
CA SER A 38 14.49 11.10 4.24
C SER A 38 14.22 9.64 4.60
N PHE A 39 13.05 9.10 4.24
CA PHE A 39 12.67 7.71 4.57
C PHE A 39 12.69 6.75 3.38
N VAL A 40 12.72 7.27 2.16
CA VAL A 40 12.75 6.45 0.95
C VAL A 40 14.20 6.14 0.60
N GLU A 41 14.60 4.89 0.71
CA GLU A 41 15.89 4.32 0.29
C GLU A 41 17.04 5.36 0.20
N PRO A 42 17.59 5.83 1.33
CA PRO A 42 18.52 6.97 1.36
C PRO A 42 19.83 6.73 0.61
N LEU A 43 20.08 5.51 0.13
CA LEU A 43 21.27 5.15 -0.64
C LEU A 43 21.10 5.23 -2.14
N LEU A 44 19.87 5.33 -2.66
CA LEU A 44 19.63 5.56 -4.08
C LEU A 44 19.79 7.06 -4.36
N LYS A 45 20.76 7.42 -5.19
CA LYS A 45 21.21 8.80 -5.38
C LYS A 45 20.95 9.34 -6.77
N THR A 46 20.45 8.49 -7.67
CA THR A 46 20.19 8.83 -9.06
C THR A 46 18.74 8.61 -9.42
N LEU A 47 18.23 9.36 -10.34
CA LEU A 47 16.91 9.20 -10.92
C LEU A 47 16.98 9.30 -12.45
N ARG A 48 15.94 8.81 -13.12
CA ARG A 48 15.67 9.12 -14.52
C ARG A 48 14.53 10.14 -14.61
N TYR A 49 14.69 11.14 -15.47
CA TYR A 49 13.66 12.10 -15.80
C TYR A 49 13.41 12.13 -17.29
N PHE A 50 12.22 12.53 -17.68
CA PHE A 50 11.74 12.51 -19.06
C PHE A 50 11.41 13.93 -19.51
N PRO A 51 12.35 14.60 -20.23
CA PRO A 51 12.09 15.93 -20.77
C PRO A 51 10.88 15.93 -21.68
N LEU A 52 10.12 17.02 -21.70
CA LEU A 52 8.97 17.18 -22.60
C LEU A 52 9.37 17.02 -24.08
N SER A 53 10.63 17.28 -24.43
CA SER A 53 11.18 17.05 -25.77
C SER A 53 11.16 15.57 -26.18
N ASP A 54 11.13 14.65 -25.23
CA ASP A 54 11.13 13.19 -25.47
C ASP A 54 9.70 12.65 -25.65
N GLY A 55 8.69 13.52 -25.63
CA GLY A 55 7.28 13.18 -25.78
C GLY A 55 6.50 13.23 -24.46
N LEU A 56 5.17 13.13 -24.58
CA LEU A 56 4.27 13.27 -23.42
C LEU A 56 4.19 12.01 -22.54
N GLY A 57 4.62 10.86 -23.02
CA GLY A 57 4.55 9.60 -22.28
C GLY A 57 5.80 8.78 -22.47
N ASN A 58 6.44 8.37 -21.38
CA ASN A 58 7.63 7.54 -21.34
C ASN A 58 7.43 6.38 -20.37
N CYS A 59 7.98 5.23 -20.71
CA CYS A 59 7.73 4.00 -19.96
C CYS A 59 9.02 3.27 -19.60
N TYR A 60 8.94 2.52 -18.50
CA TYR A 60 9.78 1.37 -18.22
C TYR A 60 9.01 0.11 -18.57
N THR A 61 9.62 -0.75 -19.36
CA THR A 61 9.03 -2.03 -19.75
C THR A 61 9.95 -3.17 -19.35
N VAL A 62 9.41 -4.08 -18.55
CA VAL A 62 10.08 -5.32 -18.17
C VAL A 62 9.36 -6.48 -18.85
N SER A 63 10.11 -7.27 -19.60
CA SER A 63 9.60 -8.44 -20.32
C SER A 63 10.06 -9.75 -19.70
N MET A 64 9.48 -10.86 -20.12
CA MET A 64 9.78 -12.23 -19.66
C MET A 64 9.52 -12.45 -18.17
N ILE A 65 8.56 -11.74 -17.61
CA ILE A 65 8.09 -11.99 -16.24
C ILE A 65 7.00 -13.07 -16.27
N PRO A 66 6.99 -14.00 -15.30
CA PRO A 66 5.95 -15.03 -15.21
C PRO A 66 4.55 -14.42 -15.10
N ARG A 67 3.55 -15.19 -15.53
CA ARG A 67 2.15 -14.83 -15.26
C ARG A 67 1.89 -14.88 -13.75
N GLY A 68 1.12 -13.93 -13.22
CA GLY A 68 0.77 -13.87 -11.80
C GLY A 68 0.48 -12.45 -11.32
N TYR A 69 0.25 -12.30 -10.04
CA TYR A 69 0.09 -10.99 -9.40
C TYR A 69 1.45 -10.40 -9.03
N TYR A 70 1.55 -9.10 -9.22
CA TYR A 70 2.76 -8.34 -8.92
C TYR A 70 2.42 -7.08 -8.13
N GLN A 71 3.19 -6.85 -7.08
CA GLN A 71 3.32 -5.54 -6.46
C GLN A 71 4.26 -4.71 -7.33
N VAL A 72 3.77 -3.55 -7.77
CA VAL A 72 4.56 -2.54 -8.48
C VAL A 72 4.62 -1.32 -7.59
N ARG A 73 5.83 -0.91 -7.19
CA ARG A 73 6.06 0.28 -6.40
C ARG A 73 7.03 1.19 -7.13
N LEU A 74 6.68 2.45 -7.22
CA LEU A 74 7.43 3.49 -7.92
C LEU A 74 7.74 4.58 -6.91
N PHE A 75 9.02 4.87 -6.70
CA PHE A 75 9.48 5.96 -5.84
C PHE A 75 9.87 7.17 -6.67
N PHE A 76 9.56 8.35 -6.16
CA PHE A 76 9.81 9.63 -6.80
C PHE A 76 10.78 10.47 -5.98
N ALA A 77 11.56 11.28 -6.65
CA ALA A 77 12.45 12.26 -6.04
C ALA A 77 12.59 13.47 -6.94
N LEU A 78 13.00 14.60 -6.37
CA LEU A 78 13.31 15.79 -7.12
C LEU A 78 14.70 15.69 -7.75
N ILE A 79 14.87 16.37 -8.88
CA ILE A 79 16.18 16.57 -9.50
C ILE A 79 17.04 17.45 -8.60
N ALA A 80 18.25 17.00 -8.29
CA ALA A 80 19.19 17.71 -7.41
C ALA A 80 19.93 18.87 -8.13
N ASP A 81 19.32 19.47 -9.13
CA ASP A 81 19.88 20.61 -9.88
C ASP A 81 19.00 21.84 -9.68
N PRO A 82 19.55 22.96 -9.16
CA PRO A 82 18.80 24.21 -8.98
C PRO A 82 18.15 24.78 -10.24
N GLY A 83 18.64 24.39 -11.43
CA GLY A 83 18.04 24.76 -12.71
C GLY A 83 16.67 24.11 -13.00
N PHE A 84 16.31 23.06 -12.26
CA PHE A 84 15.01 22.39 -12.33
C PHE A 84 14.14 22.86 -11.16
N GLY A 85 13.74 24.11 -11.18
CA GLY A 85 13.15 24.78 -10.02
C GLY A 85 11.72 24.36 -9.61
N ASN A 86 11.06 23.43 -10.30
CA ASN A 86 9.66 23.10 -10.03
C ASN A 86 9.48 21.61 -9.77
N GLU A 87 8.71 21.33 -8.73
CA GLU A 87 8.20 20.00 -8.43
C GLU A 87 7.37 19.49 -9.62
N PRO A 88 7.72 18.36 -10.27
CA PRO A 88 6.97 17.86 -11.41
C PRO A 88 5.64 17.25 -10.96
N ILE A 89 4.59 17.50 -11.76
CA ILE A 89 3.27 16.90 -11.59
C ILE A 89 2.98 16.09 -12.85
N PHE A 90 2.72 14.81 -12.69
CA PHE A 90 2.52 13.89 -13.79
C PHE A 90 1.62 12.72 -13.41
N ASP A 91 1.05 12.08 -14.42
CA ASP A 91 0.23 10.91 -14.26
C ASP A 91 1.07 9.64 -14.41
N ILE A 92 0.65 8.60 -13.68
CA ILE A 92 1.31 7.30 -13.65
C ILE A 92 0.33 6.22 -14.06
N SER A 93 0.74 5.38 -15.01
CA SER A 93 -0.01 4.20 -15.40
C SER A 93 0.83 2.93 -15.29
N VAL A 94 0.17 1.81 -14.96
CA VAL A 94 0.75 0.48 -14.96
C VAL A 94 -0.11 -0.43 -15.81
N LYS A 95 0.50 -1.16 -16.73
CA LYS A 95 -0.21 -2.02 -17.69
C LYS A 95 -1.28 -1.26 -18.49
N GLY A 96 -1.06 0.02 -18.78
CA GLY A 96 -2.00 0.89 -19.48
C GLY A 96 -3.13 1.46 -18.62
N THR A 97 -3.23 1.09 -17.36
CA THR A 97 -4.22 1.62 -16.43
C THR A 97 -3.62 2.77 -15.63
N GLN A 98 -4.23 3.95 -15.68
CA GLN A 98 -3.82 5.08 -14.81
C GLN A 98 -4.11 4.73 -13.36
N ILE A 99 -3.06 4.74 -12.54
CA ILE A 99 -3.15 4.37 -11.12
C ILE A 99 -3.04 5.55 -10.18
N TYR A 100 -2.35 6.62 -10.60
CA TYR A 100 -2.12 7.77 -9.74
C TYR A 100 -1.80 9.03 -10.56
N SER A 101 -2.06 10.18 -9.95
CA SER A 101 -1.59 11.50 -10.38
C SER A 101 -0.88 12.16 -9.21
N LEU A 102 0.37 12.57 -9.37
CA LEU A 102 1.07 13.32 -8.34
C LEU A 102 0.38 14.66 -8.12
N LYS A 103 0.24 15.04 -6.86
CA LYS A 103 -0.38 16.31 -6.44
C LYS A 103 0.70 17.32 -6.06
N PRO A 104 0.45 18.64 -6.19
CA PRO A 104 1.38 19.65 -5.69
C PRO A 104 1.72 19.42 -4.22
N GLY A 105 3.00 19.52 -3.88
CA GLY A 105 3.51 19.30 -2.53
C GLY A 105 3.87 17.86 -2.19
N TRP A 106 3.80 16.93 -3.16
CA TRP A 106 4.09 15.51 -2.94
C TRP A 106 5.50 15.26 -2.38
N SER A 107 6.45 16.08 -2.75
CA SER A 107 7.85 15.93 -2.32
C SER A 107 8.10 16.29 -0.85
N ASN A 108 7.12 16.90 -0.17
CA ASN A 108 7.18 17.26 1.23
C ASN A 108 6.39 16.32 2.14
N VAL A 109 5.78 15.29 1.57
CA VAL A 109 4.90 14.37 2.30
C VAL A 109 5.35 12.94 2.02
N ASP A 110 5.79 12.28 3.07
CA ASP A 110 6.43 10.97 3.00
C ASP A 110 5.58 9.91 2.26
N ASP A 111 4.28 9.84 2.52
CA ASP A 111 3.40 8.86 1.90
C ASP A 111 2.94 9.25 0.48
N GLN A 112 3.39 10.37 -0.06
CA GLN A 112 3.11 10.83 -1.42
C GLN A 112 4.32 10.72 -2.37
N SER A 113 5.51 10.43 -1.84
CA SER A 113 6.73 10.27 -2.62
C SER A 113 6.86 8.92 -3.32
N PHE A 114 5.86 8.06 -3.20
CA PHE A 114 5.76 6.80 -3.91
C PHE A 114 4.31 6.44 -4.22
N VAL A 115 4.14 5.53 -5.17
CA VAL A 115 2.86 4.87 -5.45
C VAL A 115 3.06 3.37 -5.51
N GLU A 116 2.09 2.63 -5.02
CA GLU A 116 2.08 1.17 -5.04
C GLU A 116 0.76 0.65 -5.57
N ALA A 117 0.84 -0.35 -6.43
CA ALA A 117 -0.32 -1.04 -6.94
C ALA A 117 -0.05 -2.53 -7.13
N PHE A 118 -1.10 -3.35 -7.00
CA PHE A 118 -1.08 -4.76 -7.34
C PHE A 118 -1.80 -4.96 -8.67
N VAL A 119 -1.11 -5.61 -9.60
CA VAL A 119 -1.59 -5.86 -10.96
C VAL A 119 -1.44 -7.32 -11.34
N PHE A 120 -2.32 -7.83 -12.19
CA PHE A 120 -2.18 -9.16 -12.76
C PHE A 120 -1.49 -9.10 -14.13
N VAL A 121 -0.40 -9.83 -14.28
CA VAL A 121 0.34 -9.94 -15.54
C VAL A 121 -0.12 -11.19 -16.29
N THR A 122 -0.60 -11.00 -17.52
CA THR A 122 -1.09 -12.06 -18.39
C THR A 122 -0.15 -12.38 -19.56
N ASP A 123 0.57 -11.39 -20.05
CA ASP A 123 1.31 -11.35 -21.33
C ASP A 123 2.82 -11.31 -21.16
N SER A 124 3.33 -11.74 -19.99
CA SER A 124 4.75 -11.79 -19.65
C SER A 124 5.47 -10.44 -19.77
N SER A 125 4.74 -9.33 -19.74
CA SER A 125 5.27 -7.97 -19.82
C SER A 125 4.59 -7.04 -18.83
N LEU A 126 5.37 -6.14 -18.22
CA LEU A 126 4.87 -5.10 -17.34
C LEU A 126 5.47 -3.76 -17.74
N ALA A 127 4.62 -2.80 -18.06
CA ALA A 127 5.00 -1.44 -18.33
C ALA A 127 4.50 -0.51 -17.23
N ALA A 128 5.41 0.33 -16.71
CA ALA A 128 5.09 1.47 -15.86
C ALA A 128 5.40 2.74 -16.63
N CYS A 129 4.40 3.59 -16.86
CA CYS A 129 4.53 4.78 -17.71
C CYS A 129 4.25 6.06 -16.93
N PHE A 130 4.94 7.10 -17.32
CA PHE A 130 4.90 8.44 -16.74
C PHE A 130 4.43 9.42 -17.81
N HIS A 131 3.31 10.09 -17.56
CA HIS A 131 2.65 10.96 -18.53
C HIS A 131 2.72 12.39 -18.06
N SER A 132 3.40 13.23 -18.84
CA SER A 132 3.54 14.64 -18.51
C SER A 132 2.20 15.36 -18.58
N THR A 133 1.93 16.18 -17.57
CA THR A 133 0.79 17.11 -17.54
C THR A 133 1.18 18.53 -17.97
N GLY A 134 2.44 18.73 -18.40
CA GLY A 134 2.99 20.04 -18.73
C GLY A 134 3.58 20.80 -17.54
N HIS A 135 3.61 20.18 -16.36
CA HIS A 135 4.15 20.78 -15.13
C HIS A 135 5.45 20.06 -14.71
N GLY A 136 6.56 20.48 -15.30
CA GLY A 136 7.87 19.88 -15.07
C GLY A 136 8.05 18.53 -15.79
N ASP A 137 9.25 18.00 -15.69
CA ASP A 137 9.64 16.73 -16.30
C ASP A 137 9.33 15.57 -15.37
N PRO A 138 8.52 14.58 -15.77
CA PRO A 138 8.31 13.38 -14.97
C PRO A 138 9.63 12.73 -14.57
N SER A 139 9.75 12.30 -13.33
CA SER A 139 10.97 11.69 -12.80
C SER A 139 10.67 10.47 -11.93
N VAL A 140 11.56 9.49 -11.93
CA VAL A 140 11.45 8.27 -11.14
C VAL A 140 12.81 7.91 -10.53
N LEU A 141 12.80 7.65 -9.22
CA LEU A 141 13.97 7.26 -8.44
C LEU A 141 14.23 5.76 -8.57
N SER A 142 13.19 4.96 -8.32
CA SER A 142 13.29 3.50 -8.37
C SER A 142 11.95 2.84 -8.67
N ILE A 143 12.07 1.59 -9.13
CA ILE A 143 10.95 0.73 -9.48
C ILE A 143 11.14 -0.62 -8.82
N GLU A 144 10.16 -1.07 -8.04
CA GLU A 144 10.06 -2.43 -7.53
C GLU A 144 8.95 -3.19 -8.25
N ILE A 145 9.24 -4.39 -8.69
CA ILE A 145 8.30 -5.34 -9.29
C ILE A 145 8.51 -6.67 -8.58
N LEU A 146 7.63 -6.98 -7.64
CA LEU A 146 7.73 -8.17 -6.80
C LEU A 146 6.54 -9.08 -7.06
N GLN A 147 6.78 -10.32 -7.41
CA GLN A 147 5.71 -11.31 -7.51
C GLN A 147 5.16 -11.57 -6.11
N VAL A 148 3.84 -11.59 -6.00
CA VAL A 148 3.11 -11.93 -4.78
C VAL A 148 2.32 -13.21 -5.00
N ASP A 149 1.90 -13.86 -3.91
CA ASP A 149 1.07 -15.06 -4.01
C ASP A 149 -0.26 -14.74 -4.70
N ASP A 150 -0.71 -15.61 -5.58
CA ASP A 150 -1.96 -15.43 -6.33
C ASP A 150 -3.20 -15.35 -5.42
N ASN A 151 -3.09 -15.82 -4.19
CA ASN A 151 -4.13 -15.71 -3.18
C ASN A 151 -4.00 -14.47 -2.30
N ALA A 152 -2.87 -13.75 -2.33
CA ALA A 152 -2.72 -12.50 -1.59
C ALA A 152 -3.76 -11.49 -2.08
N TYR A 153 -4.63 -11.00 -1.25
CA TYR A 153 -5.72 -10.08 -1.62
C TYR A 153 -6.77 -10.62 -2.62
N SER A 154 -6.68 -11.87 -3.10
CA SER A 154 -7.62 -12.42 -4.08
C SER A 154 -9.03 -12.60 -3.52
N PHE A 155 -9.16 -12.69 -2.20
CA PHE A 155 -10.45 -12.87 -1.51
C PHE A 155 -11.32 -11.62 -1.53
N ALA A 156 -10.72 -10.47 -1.76
CA ALA A 156 -11.46 -9.23 -1.91
C ALA A 156 -12.23 -9.17 -3.24
N SER A 157 -12.08 -10.17 -4.08
CA SER A 157 -12.48 -10.01 -5.46
C SER A 157 -13.77 -10.72 -5.84
N PRO A 158 -14.86 -9.95 -5.98
CA PRO A 158 -15.66 -10.09 -7.16
C PRO A 158 -14.99 -9.51 -8.43
N TRP A 159 -13.88 -8.76 -8.29
CA TRP A 159 -13.35 -7.88 -9.32
C TRP A 159 -12.40 -8.56 -10.31
N GLY A 160 -11.76 -9.66 -9.93
CA GLY A 160 -10.94 -10.49 -10.83
C GLY A 160 -9.63 -9.83 -11.29
N LYS A 161 -9.02 -10.46 -12.28
CA LYS A 161 -7.69 -10.13 -12.83
C LYS A 161 -7.58 -8.75 -13.48
N TRP A 162 -8.71 -8.12 -13.78
CA TRP A 162 -8.78 -6.82 -14.45
C TRP A 162 -8.89 -5.67 -13.48
N THR A 163 -8.77 -5.93 -12.19
CA THR A 163 -8.76 -4.88 -11.17
C THR A 163 -7.35 -4.66 -10.68
N VAL A 164 -6.95 -3.41 -10.68
CA VAL A 164 -5.72 -2.93 -10.03
C VAL A 164 -6.09 -2.52 -8.61
N LEU A 165 -5.36 -3.04 -7.62
CA LEU A 165 -5.46 -2.61 -6.24
C LEU A 165 -4.37 -1.56 -5.98
N ARG A 166 -4.73 -0.28 -5.97
CA ARG A 166 -3.80 0.79 -5.60
C ARG A 166 -3.81 0.97 -4.09
N THR A 167 -2.67 0.85 -3.45
CA THR A 167 -2.56 1.13 -2.02
C THR A 167 -2.89 2.61 -1.76
N ALA A 168 -3.97 2.85 -1.04
CA ALA A 168 -4.39 4.18 -0.61
C ALA A 168 -3.74 4.54 0.72
N LYS A 169 -3.72 3.60 1.70
CA LYS A 169 -3.13 3.81 3.01
C LYS A 169 -2.79 2.46 3.67
N ARG A 170 -1.72 2.44 4.47
CA ARG A 170 -1.44 1.39 5.45
C ARG A 170 -1.08 2.03 6.77
N LEU A 171 -1.78 1.62 7.82
CA LEU A 171 -1.59 2.12 9.17
C LEU A 171 -1.19 0.97 10.08
N THR A 172 -0.05 1.11 10.77
CA THR A 172 0.30 0.26 11.90
C THR A 172 -0.10 0.96 13.19
N CYS A 173 -0.86 0.28 14.03
CA CYS A 173 -1.45 0.81 15.25
C CYS A 173 -0.61 0.38 16.47
N GLY A 174 -0.39 1.33 17.39
CA GLY A 174 0.32 1.07 18.65
C GLY A 174 1.85 1.16 18.59
N SER A 175 2.48 1.04 17.41
CA SER A 175 3.94 1.19 17.30
C SER A 175 4.40 2.65 17.37
N GLY A 176 3.52 3.59 17.06
CA GLY A 176 3.80 5.04 17.03
C GLY A 176 4.80 5.48 15.94
N LYS A 177 5.36 4.54 15.18
CA LYS A 177 6.37 4.79 14.16
C LYS A 177 5.99 4.17 12.84
N SER A 178 6.36 4.83 11.76
CA SER A 178 6.34 4.21 10.44
C SER A 178 7.34 3.05 10.39
N ALA A 179 6.97 1.98 9.74
CA ALA A 179 7.77 0.77 9.66
C ALA A 179 7.77 0.21 8.24
N PHE A 180 8.88 -0.40 7.90
CA PHE A 180 9.05 -1.14 6.66
C PHE A 180 8.89 -2.64 6.93
N ASP A 181 8.49 -3.38 5.92
CA ASP A 181 8.32 -4.84 6.04
C ASP A 181 9.58 -5.58 6.53
N GLU A 182 10.75 -5.00 6.35
CA GLU A 182 12.00 -5.56 6.87
C GLU A 182 12.00 -5.64 8.40
N GLU A 183 11.32 -4.71 9.08
CA GLU A 183 11.11 -4.78 10.53
C GLU A 183 10.03 -5.78 10.91
N TYR A 184 9.04 -6.00 10.03
CA TYR A 184 7.95 -6.95 10.23
C TYR A 184 8.19 -8.31 9.57
N GLY A 185 9.28 -8.47 8.80
CA GLY A 185 9.58 -9.64 7.98
C GLY A 185 8.89 -9.59 6.62
N SER A 186 9.64 -9.87 5.55
CA SER A 186 9.06 -9.99 4.22
C SER A 186 8.17 -11.22 4.15
N SER A 187 6.95 -11.07 3.66
CA SER A 187 6.08 -12.21 3.39
C SER A 187 5.90 -12.38 1.88
N GLN A 188 5.96 -13.61 1.41
CA GLN A 188 5.68 -13.93 0.00
C GLN A 188 4.23 -13.60 -0.39
N TRP A 189 3.33 -13.44 0.61
CA TRP A 189 1.92 -13.19 0.38
C TRP A 189 1.61 -11.83 -0.18
N GLY A 190 2.26 -10.79 0.31
CA GLY A 190 1.90 -9.43 -0.05
C GLY A 190 3.05 -8.54 -0.51
N GLY A 191 4.24 -9.09 -0.76
CA GLY A 191 5.43 -8.31 -1.11
C GLY A 191 5.97 -7.48 0.06
N ASN A 192 6.81 -6.52 -0.25
CA ASN A 192 7.28 -5.53 0.72
C ASN A 192 6.19 -4.48 0.98
N ARG A 193 5.99 -4.09 2.24
CA ARG A 193 4.98 -3.10 2.62
C ARG A 193 5.59 -1.98 3.42
N ILE A 194 5.10 -0.78 3.19
CA ILE A 194 5.44 0.40 3.98
C ILE A 194 4.22 0.71 4.84
N TRP A 195 4.42 0.75 6.15
CA TRP A 195 3.41 1.03 7.15
C TRP A 195 3.66 2.39 7.78
N PHE A 196 2.61 3.17 7.95
CA PHE A 196 2.67 4.47 8.61
C PHE A 196 2.11 4.36 10.02
N GLY A 197 2.79 4.96 10.98
CA GLY A 197 2.32 5.03 12.36
C GLY A 197 1.08 5.91 12.48
N THR A 198 0.26 5.66 13.49
CA THR A 198 -0.99 6.41 13.78
C THR A 198 -0.75 7.70 14.57
N SER A 199 0.47 8.16 14.75
CA SER A 199 0.81 9.40 15.46
C SER A 199 0.13 10.67 14.91
N SER A 200 -0.39 10.61 13.68
CA SER A 200 -1.19 11.68 13.06
C SER A 200 -2.69 11.61 13.39
N PHE A 201 -3.12 10.62 14.17
CA PHE A 201 -4.49 10.45 14.64
C PHE A 201 -4.51 10.67 16.17
N PRO A 202 -4.67 11.93 16.64
CA PRO A 202 -4.50 12.29 18.05
C PRO A 202 -5.53 11.67 19.00
N ASP A 203 -6.67 11.22 18.49
CA ASP A 203 -7.79 10.69 19.28
C ASP A 203 -7.84 9.14 19.23
N SER A 204 -6.73 8.46 18.99
CA SER A 204 -6.73 7.04 18.69
C SER A 204 -6.34 6.13 19.85
N GLY A 205 -6.75 6.44 21.10
CA GLY A 205 -6.60 5.54 22.24
C GLY A 205 -5.17 5.31 22.73
N GLN A 206 -4.97 4.26 23.53
CA GLN A 206 -3.69 3.95 24.18
C GLN A 206 -2.94 2.82 23.46
N PRO A 207 -1.62 2.98 23.21
CA PRO A 207 -0.83 1.92 22.61
C PRO A 207 -0.56 0.80 23.60
N ILE A 208 -0.70 -0.43 23.13
CA ILE A 208 -0.28 -1.64 23.85
C ILE A 208 0.62 -2.49 22.97
N SER A 209 1.47 -3.31 23.57
CA SER A 209 2.35 -4.22 22.83
C SER A 209 2.65 -5.49 23.63
N THR A 210 3.07 -6.52 22.91
CA THR A 210 3.45 -7.80 23.47
C THR A 210 4.70 -8.35 22.79
N ASN A 211 5.42 -9.24 23.49
CA ASN A 211 6.50 -10.06 22.93
C ASN A 211 6.07 -11.53 22.74
N HIS A 212 4.79 -11.83 22.95
CA HIS A 212 4.29 -13.18 22.69
C HIS A 212 4.24 -13.47 21.20
N SER A 213 4.50 -14.71 20.83
CA SER A 213 4.32 -15.20 19.48
C SER A 213 2.85 -15.16 19.08
N ILE A 214 2.60 -14.72 17.85
CA ILE A 214 1.25 -14.62 17.28
C ILE A 214 1.00 -15.83 16.39
N SER A 215 0.00 -16.63 16.71
CA SER A 215 -0.39 -17.75 15.88
C SER A 215 -1.20 -17.33 14.66
N GLN A 216 -1.01 -18.06 13.57
CA GLN A 216 -1.85 -17.93 12.38
C GLN A 216 -3.17 -18.67 12.62
N THR A 217 -4.29 -18.05 12.23
CA THR A 217 -5.55 -18.78 12.13
C THR A 217 -5.68 -19.37 10.74
N ALA A 218 -6.35 -20.54 10.64
CA ALA A 218 -6.52 -21.26 9.37
C ALA A 218 -7.33 -20.48 8.31
N ILE A 219 -7.91 -19.34 8.67
CA ILE A 219 -8.85 -18.58 7.86
C ILE A 219 -8.16 -17.39 7.17
N SER A 220 -6.95 -17.04 7.56
CA SER A 220 -6.31 -15.82 7.04
C SER A 220 -5.30 -16.09 5.95
N PRO A 221 -5.64 -15.77 4.69
CA PRO A 221 -4.71 -15.84 3.58
C PRO A 221 -3.68 -14.71 3.56
N ASN A 222 -3.91 -13.63 4.31
CA ASN A 222 -3.07 -12.44 4.34
C ASN A 222 -2.40 -12.24 5.69
N PHE A 223 -2.08 -13.35 6.35
CA PHE A 223 -1.29 -13.27 7.56
C PHE A 223 0.10 -12.71 7.22
N TYR A 224 0.42 -11.62 7.85
CA TYR A 224 1.72 -10.98 7.73
C TYR A 224 2.62 -11.34 8.90
N SER A 225 3.77 -10.71 8.92
CA SER A 225 4.72 -10.93 9.98
C SER A 225 4.07 -10.76 11.36
N GLU A 226 4.49 -11.57 12.26
CA GLU A 226 4.11 -11.60 13.67
C GLU A 226 4.15 -10.20 14.31
N LYS A 227 5.17 -9.41 13.99
CA LYS A 227 5.36 -8.07 14.55
C LYS A 227 4.20 -7.11 14.28
N LEU A 228 3.50 -7.23 13.15
CA LEU A 228 2.36 -6.39 12.85
C LEU A 228 1.25 -6.54 13.91
N TYR A 229 1.09 -7.75 14.43
CA TYR A 229 0.07 -8.09 15.42
C TYR A 229 0.56 -7.96 16.86
N GLN A 230 1.83 -7.70 17.08
CA GLN A 230 2.42 -7.52 18.41
C GLN A 230 2.24 -6.12 18.98
N SER A 231 1.66 -5.19 18.24
CA SER A 231 1.26 -3.86 18.72
C SER A 231 -0.17 -3.54 18.33
N ALA A 232 -0.86 -2.78 19.16
CA ALA A 232 -2.24 -2.37 18.94
C ALA A 232 -2.51 -1.02 19.59
N ILE A 233 -3.58 -0.36 19.13
CA ILE A 233 -4.23 0.72 19.87
C ILE A 233 -5.51 0.17 20.51
N VAL A 234 -5.74 0.54 21.75
CA VAL A 234 -6.95 0.23 22.52
C VAL A 234 -7.61 1.54 22.94
N GLY A 235 -8.94 1.65 22.82
CA GLY A 235 -9.68 2.75 23.40
C GLY A 235 -9.44 2.88 24.90
N ASP A 236 -9.82 3.99 25.52
CA ASP A 236 -9.71 4.22 26.95
C ASP A 236 -11.08 4.57 27.58
N ASP A 237 -11.10 4.84 28.88
CA ASP A 237 -12.34 5.12 29.61
C ASP A 237 -13.03 6.42 29.14
N GLU A 238 -12.28 7.38 28.60
CA GLU A 238 -12.82 8.64 28.08
C GLU A 238 -13.27 8.47 26.62
N GLN A 239 -12.55 7.64 25.85
CA GLN A 239 -12.84 7.35 24.45
C GLN A 239 -12.75 5.83 24.21
N PRO A 240 -13.80 5.07 24.54
CA PRO A 240 -13.81 3.61 24.39
C PRO A 240 -13.80 3.17 22.93
N ASP A 241 -14.28 4.02 22.01
CA ASP A 241 -14.30 3.81 20.58
C ASP A 241 -13.03 4.33 19.94
N LEU A 242 -12.64 3.72 18.82
CA LEU A 242 -11.52 4.18 18.00
C LEU A 242 -12.03 4.72 16.68
N SER A 243 -11.52 5.87 16.24
CA SER A 243 -11.93 6.48 14.97
C SER A 243 -10.74 6.93 14.15
N PHE A 244 -10.75 6.57 12.85
CA PHE A 244 -9.73 6.91 11.88
C PHE A 244 -10.39 7.62 10.71
N GLN A 245 -9.98 8.85 10.43
CA GLN A 245 -10.48 9.63 9.32
C GLN A 245 -9.36 9.92 8.33
N MET A 246 -9.60 9.69 7.04
CA MET A 246 -8.60 9.92 6.00
C MET A 246 -9.24 10.46 4.72
N GLU A 247 -8.45 11.24 3.98
CA GLU A 247 -8.86 11.72 2.66
C GLU A 247 -8.70 10.62 1.61
N VAL A 248 -9.72 10.48 0.75
CA VAL A 248 -9.77 9.50 -0.34
C VAL A 248 -10.32 10.14 -1.62
N ASN A 249 -10.14 9.48 -2.76
CA ASN A 249 -10.76 9.90 -4.00
C ASN A 249 -12.28 9.61 -3.97
N PRO A 250 -13.12 10.57 -4.33
CA PRO A 250 -14.57 10.38 -4.32
C PRO A 250 -15.03 9.47 -5.47
N ASN A 251 -16.22 8.86 -5.30
CA ASN A 251 -16.86 7.98 -6.29
C ASN A 251 -15.94 6.81 -6.72
N ARG A 252 -15.32 6.17 -5.73
CA ARG A 252 -14.45 5.01 -5.90
C ARG A 252 -14.81 3.88 -4.96
N ASN A 253 -14.46 2.67 -5.36
CA ASN A 253 -14.55 1.49 -4.49
C ASN A 253 -13.24 1.31 -3.73
N TYR A 254 -13.37 0.98 -2.44
CA TYR A 254 -12.23 0.72 -1.55
C TYR A 254 -12.37 -0.65 -0.93
N SER A 255 -11.30 -1.42 -0.96
CA SER A 255 -11.14 -2.66 -0.19
C SER A 255 -10.36 -2.33 1.08
N ILE A 256 -10.97 -2.57 2.23
CA ILE A 256 -10.41 -2.24 3.55
C ILE A 256 -10.15 -3.54 4.29
N TRP A 257 -8.95 -3.68 4.83
CA TRP A 257 -8.46 -4.84 5.54
C TRP A 257 -8.12 -4.46 6.96
N PHE A 258 -8.73 -5.16 7.92
CA PHE A 258 -8.54 -4.98 9.35
C PHE A 258 -7.70 -6.13 9.88
N HIS A 259 -6.54 -5.82 10.42
CA HIS A 259 -5.65 -6.77 11.07
C HIS A 259 -5.86 -6.67 12.57
N LEU A 260 -6.25 -7.78 13.18
CA LEU A 260 -6.68 -7.86 14.56
C LEU A 260 -5.98 -9.02 15.27
N SER A 261 -5.55 -8.79 16.49
CA SER A 261 -5.11 -9.82 17.42
C SER A 261 -5.39 -9.34 18.84
N GLU A 262 -6.06 -10.14 19.65
CA GLU A 262 -6.18 -9.84 21.07
C GLU A 262 -4.84 -10.07 21.75
N ILE A 263 -4.21 -8.97 22.20
CA ILE A 263 -2.90 -9.01 22.85
C ILE A 263 -2.92 -8.49 24.29
N ASP A 264 -4.10 -8.06 24.78
CA ASP A 264 -4.26 -7.64 26.16
C ASP A 264 -4.39 -8.89 27.06
N PRO A 265 -3.45 -9.12 27.98
CA PRO A 265 -3.48 -10.30 28.86
C PRO A 265 -4.65 -10.28 29.85
N ASN A 266 -5.33 -9.16 30.03
CA ASN A 266 -6.51 -9.05 30.90
C ASN A 266 -7.77 -9.60 30.24
N ILE A 267 -7.78 -9.75 28.91
CA ILE A 267 -8.86 -10.42 28.20
C ILE A 267 -8.58 -11.93 28.21
N THR A 268 -9.36 -12.67 28.96
CA THR A 268 -9.17 -14.10 29.20
C THR A 268 -10.32 -14.98 28.71
N GLY A 269 -11.32 -14.36 28.07
CA GLY A 269 -12.49 -15.08 27.59
C GLY A 269 -13.30 -14.29 26.57
N GLY A 270 -14.08 -15.01 25.76
CA GLY A 270 -15.03 -14.41 24.84
C GLY A 270 -16.07 -13.53 25.56
N GLY A 271 -16.57 -12.52 24.89
CA GLY A 271 -17.53 -11.55 25.43
C GLY A 271 -16.91 -10.43 26.28
N GLN A 272 -15.61 -10.50 26.60
CA GLN A 272 -14.94 -9.48 27.40
C GLN A 272 -14.52 -8.25 26.59
N ARG A 273 -14.36 -8.37 25.29
CA ARG A 273 -14.12 -7.27 24.35
C ARG A 273 -14.92 -7.52 23.09
N VAL A 274 -16.00 -6.73 22.91
CA VAL A 274 -16.88 -6.84 21.73
C VAL A 274 -17.14 -5.46 21.18
N PHE A 275 -16.93 -5.30 19.88
CA PHE A 275 -17.14 -4.04 19.19
C PHE A 275 -17.66 -4.24 17.76
N ASP A 276 -18.33 -3.23 17.23
CA ASP A 276 -18.69 -3.17 15.82
C ASP A 276 -17.61 -2.42 15.04
N ILE A 277 -17.44 -2.78 13.78
CA ILE A 277 -16.65 -1.98 12.83
C ILE A 277 -17.60 -1.29 11.86
N LEU A 278 -17.55 0.04 11.84
CA LEU A 278 -18.35 0.87 10.95
C LEU A 278 -17.44 1.52 9.91
N ILE A 279 -17.96 1.68 8.69
CA ILE A 279 -17.31 2.41 7.61
C ILE A 279 -18.29 3.50 7.13
N ASN A 280 -17.91 4.77 7.25
CA ASN A 280 -18.75 5.93 6.96
C ASN A 280 -20.12 5.90 7.66
N GLY A 281 -20.15 5.32 8.87
CA GLY A 281 -21.37 5.20 9.69
C GLY A 281 -22.18 3.92 9.46
N ASP A 282 -21.94 3.19 8.38
CA ASP A 282 -22.59 1.92 8.10
C ASP A 282 -21.85 0.76 8.76
N ILE A 283 -22.56 -0.18 9.35
CA ILE A 283 -21.97 -1.35 10.00
C ILE A 283 -21.38 -2.29 8.94
N ALA A 284 -20.07 -2.46 8.99
CA ALA A 284 -19.34 -3.41 8.15
C ALA A 284 -19.26 -4.80 8.79
N PHE A 285 -19.02 -4.85 10.11
CA PHE A 285 -18.96 -6.07 10.91
C PHE A 285 -19.60 -5.83 12.26
N GLU A 286 -20.51 -6.72 12.65
CA GLU A 286 -21.21 -6.67 13.93
C GLU A 286 -20.56 -7.62 14.95
N ASN A 287 -20.53 -7.19 16.22
CA ASN A 287 -20.14 -8.01 17.34
C ASN A 287 -18.79 -8.73 17.15
N VAL A 288 -17.78 -7.98 16.72
CA VAL A 288 -16.43 -8.53 16.57
C VAL A 288 -15.86 -8.86 17.94
N ASP A 289 -15.66 -10.14 18.18
CA ASP A 289 -14.99 -10.71 19.37
C ASP A 289 -13.77 -11.49 18.88
N ILE A 290 -12.60 -10.86 19.02
CA ILE A 290 -11.35 -11.43 18.50
C ILE A 290 -11.04 -12.73 19.25
N PHE A 291 -11.08 -12.69 20.60
CA PHE A 291 -10.77 -13.84 21.45
C PHE A 291 -11.67 -15.05 21.12
N HIS A 292 -12.97 -14.83 21.03
CA HIS A 292 -13.92 -15.89 20.68
C HIS A 292 -13.66 -16.45 19.28
N THR A 293 -13.44 -15.58 18.31
CA THR A 293 -13.26 -15.98 16.91
C THR A 293 -11.96 -16.76 16.68
N THR A 294 -10.88 -16.37 17.35
CA THR A 294 -9.56 -17.00 17.19
C THR A 294 -9.31 -18.13 18.17
N GLY A 295 -10.15 -18.26 19.20
CA GLY A 295 -10.02 -19.27 20.26
C GLY A 295 -9.02 -18.89 21.36
N GLY A 296 -8.59 -17.63 21.44
CA GLY A 296 -7.68 -17.15 22.49
C GLY A 296 -6.93 -15.89 22.12
N ASN A 297 -6.04 -15.49 23.04
CA ASN A 297 -5.11 -14.37 22.81
C ASN A 297 -3.98 -14.78 21.87
N TYR A 298 -3.31 -13.78 21.29
CA TYR A 298 -2.11 -13.93 20.47
C TYR A 298 -2.36 -14.76 19.20
N ALA A 299 -3.52 -14.60 18.60
CA ALA A 299 -3.87 -15.20 17.31
C ALA A 299 -4.41 -14.14 16.35
N ALA A 300 -3.92 -14.16 15.10
CA ALA A 300 -4.28 -13.18 14.09
C ALA A 300 -5.68 -13.45 13.52
N LEU A 301 -6.47 -12.39 13.40
CA LEU A 301 -7.73 -12.34 12.68
C LEU A 301 -7.64 -11.25 11.61
N VAL A 302 -8.03 -11.57 10.37
CA VAL A 302 -8.13 -10.60 9.30
C VAL A 302 -9.58 -10.54 8.81
N LEU A 303 -10.12 -9.33 8.80
CA LEU A 303 -11.43 -9.04 8.22
C LEU A 303 -11.27 -8.10 7.04
N ASN A 304 -12.06 -8.26 6.00
CA ASN A 304 -12.05 -7.35 4.87
C ASN A 304 -13.46 -6.98 4.42
N LYS A 305 -13.60 -5.76 3.92
CA LYS A 305 -14.84 -5.24 3.37
C LYS A 305 -14.56 -4.34 2.19
N THR A 306 -15.34 -4.49 1.13
CA THR A 306 -15.35 -3.55 0.02
C THR A 306 -16.54 -2.63 0.13
N VAL A 307 -16.29 -1.31 -0.03
CA VAL A 307 -17.30 -0.26 0.05
C VAL A 307 -17.13 0.74 -1.09
N GLU A 308 -18.22 1.32 -1.53
CA GLU A 308 -18.21 2.51 -2.39
C GLU A 308 -18.15 3.76 -1.52
N VAL A 309 -17.22 4.67 -1.83
CA VAL A 309 -17.08 5.96 -1.14
C VAL A 309 -17.41 7.08 -2.12
N THR A 310 -18.53 7.73 -1.93
CA THR A 310 -18.99 8.84 -2.79
C THR A 310 -18.35 10.17 -2.43
N GLY A 311 -18.01 10.37 -1.14
CA GLY A 311 -17.36 11.57 -0.62
C GLY A 311 -15.83 11.51 -0.72
N ARG A 312 -15.19 12.55 -0.20
CA ARG A 312 -13.72 12.68 -0.14
C ARG A 312 -13.12 12.15 1.17
N THR A 313 -13.96 11.61 2.04
CA THR A 313 -13.55 11.18 3.38
C THR A 313 -13.97 9.74 3.60
N LEU A 314 -13.04 8.93 4.06
CA LEU A 314 -13.27 7.60 4.60
C LEU A 314 -13.11 7.67 6.12
N ILE A 315 -14.16 7.26 6.83
CA ILE A 315 -14.19 7.20 8.29
C ILE A 315 -14.36 5.74 8.70
N ILE A 316 -13.44 5.25 9.50
CA ILE A 316 -13.48 3.90 10.09
C ILE A 316 -13.68 4.09 11.59
N THR A 317 -14.73 3.50 12.15
CA THR A 317 -15.01 3.56 13.58
C THR A 317 -15.13 2.14 14.13
N LEU A 318 -14.36 1.84 15.17
CA LEU A 318 -14.54 0.64 15.98
C LEU A 318 -15.35 1.07 17.22
N ARG A 319 -16.62 0.69 17.25
CA ARG A 319 -17.57 1.11 18.29
C ARG A 319 -17.75 0.00 19.32
N THR A 320 -17.38 0.25 20.56
CA THR A 320 -17.56 -0.68 21.67
C THR A 320 -19.05 -0.96 21.91
N ILE A 321 -19.39 -2.25 22.02
CA ILE A 321 -20.75 -2.68 22.32
C ILE A 321 -20.87 -2.99 23.81
N HIS A 322 -19.99 -3.84 24.34
CA HIS A 322 -19.89 -4.11 25.76
C HIS A 322 -18.54 -4.70 26.11
N GLY A 323 -18.21 -4.71 27.40
CA GLY A 323 -16.95 -5.19 27.92
C GLY A 323 -15.85 -4.12 27.89
N SER A 324 -14.66 -4.50 27.50
CA SER A 324 -13.51 -3.61 27.38
C SER A 324 -13.51 -2.85 26.05
N HIS A 325 -12.65 -1.87 25.93
CA HIS A 325 -12.55 -0.92 24.83
C HIS A 325 -12.19 -1.59 23.49
N ALA A 326 -12.52 -0.97 22.34
CA ALA A 326 -12.16 -1.45 21.01
C ALA A 326 -10.64 -1.56 20.83
N LEU A 327 -10.19 -2.48 19.96
CA LEU A 327 -8.77 -2.73 19.69
C LEU A 327 -8.53 -2.89 18.19
N ILE A 328 -7.40 -2.38 17.70
CA ILE A 328 -6.93 -2.57 16.32
C ILE A 328 -5.39 -2.66 16.25
N ASN A 329 -4.87 -3.58 15.45
CA ASN A 329 -3.44 -3.74 15.22
C ASN A 329 -2.96 -3.02 13.95
N ALA A 330 -3.71 -3.15 12.84
CA ALA A 330 -3.35 -2.46 11.61
C ALA A 330 -4.55 -2.37 10.64
N ILE A 331 -4.45 -1.41 9.70
CA ILE A 331 -5.45 -1.19 8.65
C ILE A 331 -4.75 -1.05 7.30
N GLU A 332 -5.21 -1.79 6.27
CA GLU A 332 -4.83 -1.55 4.88
C GLU A 332 -6.04 -1.08 4.08
N ILE A 333 -5.83 -0.14 3.19
CA ILE A 333 -6.87 0.43 2.34
C ILE A 333 -6.37 0.46 0.91
N PHE A 334 -7.12 -0.18 0.02
CA PHE A 334 -6.85 -0.21 -1.41
C PHE A 334 -7.98 0.46 -2.17
N GLU A 335 -7.64 1.37 -3.09
CA GLU A 335 -8.57 1.82 -4.11
C GLU A 335 -8.62 0.78 -5.23
N LEU A 336 -9.83 0.41 -5.63
CA LEU A 336 -10.10 -0.53 -6.72
C LEU A 336 -10.20 0.25 -8.03
N ILE A 337 -9.28 0.01 -8.96
CA ILE A 337 -9.25 0.64 -10.27
C ILE A 337 -9.50 -0.44 -11.31
N LEU A 338 -10.57 -0.31 -12.08
CA LEU A 338 -10.83 -1.22 -13.20
C LEU A 338 -9.80 -0.95 -14.30
N ALA A 339 -9.10 -1.99 -14.72
CA ALA A 339 -8.21 -1.90 -15.86
C ALA A 339 -9.04 -1.56 -17.11
N GLU A 340 -8.56 -0.62 -17.92
CA GLU A 340 -9.17 -0.32 -19.19
C GLU A 340 -9.13 -1.61 -20.04
N SER A 341 -10.32 -2.15 -20.38
CA SER A 341 -10.40 -3.25 -21.32
C SER A 341 -9.89 -2.73 -22.66
N ARG A 342 -8.77 -3.27 -23.14
CA ARG A 342 -8.50 -3.20 -24.56
C ARG A 342 -9.66 -3.93 -25.23
N THR A 343 -10.63 -3.21 -25.76
CA THR A 343 -11.57 -3.73 -26.73
C THR A 343 -10.72 -4.27 -27.86
N SER A 344 -10.55 -5.58 -27.89
CA SER A 344 -9.95 -6.28 -29.00
C SER A 344 -10.80 -5.97 -30.24
N VAL A 345 -10.22 -5.19 -31.13
CA VAL A 345 -10.62 -5.23 -32.53
C VAL A 345 -10.14 -6.58 -33.06
N GLU A 346 -10.87 -7.64 -32.75
CA GLU A 346 -10.82 -8.94 -33.38
C GLU A 346 -12.25 -9.45 -33.55
N GLU A 347 -13.04 -8.74 -34.36
CA GLU A 347 -14.16 -9.31 -35.08
C GLU A 347 -14.21 -8.65 -36.45
N GLY A 348 -13.83 -9.40 -37.46
CA GLY A 348 -14.18 -9.04 -38.81
C GLY A 348 -13.11 -9.27 -39.85
N SER A 349 -12.91 -10.52 -40.24
CA SER A 349 -12.80 -10.85 -41.65
C SER A 349 -12.77 -12.35 -41.85
N VAL A 350 -13.95 -12.92 -41.89
CA VAL A 350 -14.20 -14.13 -42.68
C VAL A 350 -14.97 -13.65 -43.87
N TYR A 351 -14.32 -13.56 -44.98
CA TYR A 351 -14.84 -13.85 -46.35
C TYR A 351 -13.63 -14.11 -47.24
#